data_ac47650300d40aa561411afe6866adb3
#
_entry.id   ac47650300d40aa561411afe6866adb3
#
_cell.length_a   1.000
_cell.length_b   1.000
_cell.length_c   1.000
_cell.angle_alpha   90.00
_cell.angle_beta   90.00
_cell.angle_gamma   90.00
#
_symmetry.space_group_name_H-M   'P 1'
#
loop_
_entity.id
_entity.type
_entity.pdbx_description
1 polymer ?
#
loop_
_entity_poly.entity_id
_entity_poly.type
_entity_poly.pdbx_seq_one_letter_code
_entity_poly.pdbx_strand_id
1 'polypeptide(L)'
;MKGKKIVSTLLVLLLLASLPVSAHAAVWDIGKGNITVNAGSGGQTVTQGSQVDIPDSAPVITGSSTENTVTINAEKDQTSSVTLSGANIDVSNEGKAAVSTNGEGNVSIELDGENTLKSGYRHAGLEKNNGGGLTIADQDENGKLTATGGSDGAGIGGGFKGNGNNIVITGGEVNATSNGCGAGIGGGGGGDGSDITVSGAAKLKVQGGVGDYYGAGAGIGNGGSCDERAIPVTGAEVVPDTSGLTTNGSIEYYAPGADMEKDKPEKTTVGTLPPQEKPVEPIEPEQPEAERGMDAPLYRVTAKDGKDIAYTAEQKGSVLTVTVDEDLAILTGRLSGIRTLKAQGVEKIVFVTKGAASAFLLSDLLGKGESGEAYRLTHDGKAVTFTLGEKMTDVSAILTKP
;
A
#
# COMPACT_ATOMS: atom_id res chain seq x y z
N MET A 1 62.02 43.50 -17.91
CA MET A 1 60.58 43.27 -18.14
C MET A 1 60.28 41.82 -17.77
N LYS A 2 59.62 41.58 -16.66
CA LYS A 2 59.29 40.21 -16.14
C LYS A 2 57.89 39.85 -16.60
N GLY A 3 57.75 38.82 -17.48
CA GLY A 3 56.48 38.28 -17.91
C GLY A 3 55.85 37.43 -16.81
N LYS A 4 54.65 37.79 -16.37
CA LYS A 4 53.80 36.98 -15.48
C LYS A 4 53.13 35.87 -16.28
N LYS A 5 53.43 34.61 -15.97
CA LYS A 5 52.68 33.45 -16.43
C LYS A 5 51.37 33.33 -15.64
N ILE A 6 50.23 33.45 -16.36
CA ILE A 6 48.92 33.18 -15.81
C ILE A 6 48.70 31.68 -15.92
N VAL A 7 48.64 30.99 -14.79
CA VAL A 7 48.23 29.58 -14.72
C VAL A 7 46.70 29.57 -14.62
N SER A 8 46.05 29.16 -15.72
CA SER A 8 44.61 28.96 -15.76
C SER A 8 44.29 27.58 -15.13
N THR A 9 43.76 27.60 -13.93
CA THR A 9 43.28 26.37 -13.29
C THR A 9 41.90 26.03 -13.83
N LEU A 10 41.83 25.02 -14.67
CA LEU A 10 40.58 24.48 -15.24
C LEU A 10 39.85 23.70 -14.11
N LEU A 11 38.83 24.30 -13.52
CA LEU A 11 37.92 23.64 -12.55
C LEU A 11 37.00 22.72 -13.35
N VAL A 12 37.31 21.42 -13.36
CA VAL A 12 36.41 20.41 -13.89
C VAL A 12 35.30 20.19 -12.87
N LEU A 13 34.15 20.82 -13.12
CA LEU A 13 32.92 20.56 -12.38
C LEU A 13 32.38 19.21 -12.83
N LEU A 14 32.61 18.16 -12.02
CA LEU A 14 32.03 16.85 -12.25
C LEU A 14 30.53 16.93 -11.91
N LEU A 15 29.70 17.16 -12.92
CA LEU A 15 28.26 17.07 -12.80
C LEU A 15 27.93 15.59 -12.67
N LEU A 16 27.72 15.10 -11.44
CA LEU A 16 27.07 13.83 -11.20
C LEU A 16 25.62 13.99 -11.65
N ALA A 17 25.34 13.64 -12.89
CA ALA A 17 23.99 13.44 -13.34
C ALA A 17 23.42 12.26 -12.54
N SER A 18 22.56 12.54 -11.56
CA SER A 18 21.69 11.52 -10.98
C SER A 18 20.77 11.05 -12.10
N LEU A 19 21.07 9.90 -12.66
CA LEU A 19 20.15 9.20 -13.55
C LEU A 19 18.87 8.95 -12.74
N PRO A 20 17.68 9.24 -13.29
CA PRO A 20 16.46 8.82 -12.64
C PRO A 20 16.50 7.29 -12.58
N VAL A 21 16.59 6.76 -11.37
CA VAL A 21 16.40 5.32 -11.14
C VAL A 21 14.92 5.08 -11.38
N SER A 22 14.60 4.35 -12.44
CA SER A 22 13.26 3.82 -12.63
C SER A 22 12.90 3.04 -11.37
N ALA A 23 11.79 3.43 -10.73
CA ALA A 23 11.27 2.70 -9.59
C ALA A 23 10.78 1.33 -10.11
N HIS A 24 11.64 0.33 -10.09
CA HIS A 24 11.26 -1.06 -10.28
C HIS A 24 10.87 -1.59 -8.91
N ALA A 25 9.67 -2.16 -8.80
CA ALA A 25 9.30 -2.99 -7.68
C ALA A 25 10.24 -4.21 -7.66
N ALA A 26 11.24 -4.19 -6.79
CA ALA A 26 12.14 -5.32 -6.66
C ALA A 26 11.54 -6.37 -5.72
N VAL A 27 11.87 -7.64 -5.98
CA VAL A 27 11.47 -8.75 -5.12
C VAL A 27 12.57 -9.02 -4.10
N TRP A 28 12.20 -8.95 -2.82
CA TRP A 28 13.08 -9.13 -1.67
C TRP A 28 12.69 -10.42 -0.94
N ASP A 29 13.55 -11.40 -0.99
CA ASP A 29 13.33 -12.72 -0.40
C ASP A 29 13.81 -12.74 1.05
N ILE A 30 12.87 -12.86 2.01
CA ILE A 30 13.16 -12.86 3.45
C ILE A 30 14.09 -14.03 3.86
N GLY A 31 14.15 -15.10 3.08
CA GLY A 31 15.09 -16.20 3.31
C GLY A 31 16.56 -15.81 3.16
N LYS A 32 16.86 -14.67 2.52
CA LYS A 32 18.23 -14.18 2.29
C LYS A 32 18.78 -13.27 3.39
N GLY A 33 17.99 -12.89 4.37
CA GLY A 33 18.39 -12.02 5.48
C GLY A 33 17.29 -11.05 5.88
N ASN A 34 17.51 -10.34 6.99
CA ASN A 34 16.61 -9.29 7.43
C ASN A 34 16.42 -8.23 6.34
N ILE A 35 15.19 -7.72 6.23
CA ILE A 35 14.83 -6.65 5.31
C ILE A 35 14.50 -5.40 6.10
N THR A 36 15.10 -4.28 5.73
CA THR A 36 14.75 -2.96 6.27
C THR A 36 14.30 -2.06 5.13
N VAL A 37 13.09 -1.53 5.25
CA VAL A 37 12.52 -0.55 4.32
C VAL A 37 12.51 0.80 5.02
N ASN A 38 13.05 1.84 4.39
CA ASN A 38 13.12 3.18 4.93
C ASN A 38 12.47 4.17 3.96
N ALA A 39 11.41 4.85 4.37
CA ALA A 39 10.81 5.95 3.63
C ALA A 39 11.16 7.28 4.28
N GLY A 40 11.89 8.11 3.57
CA GLY A 40 12.33 9.44 3.98
C GLY A 40 12.09 10.48 2.91
N SER A 41 12.49 11.72 3.17
CA SER A 41 12.35 12.85 2.23
C SER A 41 13.09 12.65 0.90
N GLY A 42 14.07 11.74 0.86
CA GLY A 42 14.81 11.36 -0.35
C GLY A 42 14.18 10.22 -1.15
N GLY A 43 13.02 9.72 -0.74
CA GLY A 43 12.35 8.55 -1.31
C GLY A 43 12.46 7.32 -0.41
N GLN A 44 12.00 6.18 -0.93
CA GLN A 44 12.04 4.91 -0.22
C GLN A 44 13.23 4.06 -0.66
N THR A 45 13.89 3.42 0.30
CA THR A 45 15.03 2.52 0.07
C THR A 45 14.84 1.21 0.81
N VAL A 46 15.51 0.17 0.34
CA VAL A 46 15.53 -1.15 0.98
C VAL A 46 16.97 -1.61 1.24
N THR A 47 17.18 -2.20 2.40
CA THR A 47 18.45 -2.82 2.78
C THR A 47 18.23 -4.31 3.07
N GLN A 48 19.03 -5.17 2.45
CA GLN A 48 19.12 -6.60 2.74
C GLN A 48 20.54 -7.12 2.53
N GLY A 49 21.18 -7.62 3.57
CA GLY A 49 22.56 -8.13 3.51
C GLY A 49 23.54 -7.07 3.02
N SER A 50 24.21 -7.33 1.89
CA SER A 50 25.17 -6.39 1.27
C SER A 50 24.51 -5.34 0.38
N GLN A 51 23.21 -5.44 0.10
CA GLN A 51 22.44 -4.44 -0.61
C GLN A 51 21.95 -3.39 0.41
N VAL A 52 22.52 -2.21 0.38
CA VAL A 52 22.28 -1.15 1.37
C VAL A 52 21.70 0.05 0.67
N ASP A 53 20.56 0.55 1.21
CA ASP A 53 19.86 1.76 0.75
C ASP A 53 19.56 1.75 -0.76
N ILE A 54 19.14 0.58 -1.27
CA ILE A 54 18.74 0.45 -2.67
C ILE A 54 17.40 1.17 -2.88
N PRO A 55 17.31 2.14 -3.79
CA PRO A 55 16.05 2.82 -4.08
C PRO A 55 14.99 1.84 -4.59
N ASP A 56 13.86 1.76 -3.90
CA ASP A 56 12.71 0.94 -4.27
C ASP A 56 11.44 1.52 -3.64
N SER A 57 10.58 2.07 -4.46
CA SER A 57 9.35 2.74 -3.99
C SER A 57 8.18 1.81 -3.73
N ALA A 58 8.27 0.54 -4.15
CA ALA A 58 7.20 -0.45 -4.01
C ALA A 58 7.78 -1.87 -3.86
N PRO A 59 8.64 -2.14 -2.84
CA PRO A 59 9.27 -3.44 -2.66
C PRO A 59 8.23 -4.54 -2.45
N VAL A 60 8.46 -5.68 -3.11
CA VAL A 60 7.69 -6.91 -2.91
C VAL A 60 8.50 -7.84 -2.02
N ILE A 61 7.97 -8.16 -0.85
CA ILE A 61 8.58 -9.04 0.14
C ILE A 61 7.97 -10.42 0.04
N THR A 62 8.80 -11.44 -0.17
CA THR A 62 8.38 -12.82 -0.38
C THR A 62 9.26 -13.81 0.38
N GLY A 63 8.92 -15.10 0.28
CA GLY A 63 9.74 -16.20 0.80
C GLY A 63 9.44 -16.57 2.25
N SER A 64 10.31 -17.39 2.85
CA SER A 64 10.08 -17.93 4.20
C SER A 64 11.31 -17.77 5.07
N SER A 65 11.09 -17.51 6.36
CA SER A 65 12.15 -17.45 7.36
C SER A 65 11.65 -17.78 8.76
N THR A 66 12.52 -18.41 9.54
CA THR A 66 12.32 -18.63 10.99
C THR A 66 13.27 -17.79 11.86
N GLU A 67 14.08 -16.92 11.23
CA GLU A 67 15.13 -16.13 11.91
C GLU A 67 15.12 -14.66 11.49
N ASN A 68 14.82 -14.40 10.21
CA ASN A 68 14.87 -13.08 9.61
C ASN A 68 13.54 -12.35 9.77
N THR A 69 13.60 -11.04 9.88
CA THR A 69 12.45 -10.16 10.12
C THR A 69 12.42 -8.98 9.16
N VAL A 70 11.27 -8.36 9.03
CA VAL A 70 11.08 -7.14 8.25
C VAL A 70 10.89 -5.96 9.18
N THR A 71 11.64 -4.88 8.94
CA THR A 71 11.46 -3.58 9.61
C THR A 71 11.07 -2.54 8.58
N ILE A 72 9.96 -1.85 8.81
CA ILE A 72 9.43 -0.81 7.92
C ILE A 72 9.45 0.52 8.66
N ASN A 73 10.28 1.44 8.22
CA ASN A 73 10.41 2.76 8.81
C ASN A 73 9.83 3.82 7.89
N ALA A 74 9.07 4.75 8.48
CA ALA A 74 8.56 5.92 7.77
C ALA A 74 8.88 7.19 8.58
N GLU A 75 9.59 8.13 7.98
CA GLU A 75 9.81 9.44 8.57
C GLU A 75 8.50 10.23 8.63
N LYS A 76 8.46 11.25 9.48
CA LYS A 76 7.32 12.14 9.58
C LYS A 76 6.91 12.68 8.21
N ASP A 77 5.59 12.73 7.97
CA ASP A 77 4.97 13.17 6.71
C ASP A 77 5.34 12.30 5.48
N GLN A 78 5.96 11.12 5.70
CA GLN A 78 6.23 10.14 4.66
C GLN A 78 5.33 8.92 4.82
N THR A 79 5.17 8.18 3.72
CA THR A 79 4.49 6.88 3.72
C THR A 79 5.44 5.82 3.17
N SER A 80 5.69 4.78 3.96
CA SER A 80 6.40 3.59 3.50
C SER A 80 5.40 2.60 2.93
N SER A 81 5.60 2.16 1.69
CA SER A 81 4.71 1.24 0.99
C SER A 81 5.43 -0.05 0.66
N VAL A 82 4.85 -1.19 1.03
CA VAL A 82 5.39 -2.52 0.76
C VAL A 82 4.28 -3.47 0.31
N THR A 83 4.61 -4.46 -0.51
CA THR A 83 3.73 -5.58 -0.82
C THR A 83 4.25 -6.82 -0.10
N LEU A 84 3.40 -7.53 0.63
CA LEU A 84 3.69 -8.88 1.13
C LEU A 84 3.10 -9.88 0.14
N SER A 85 3.95 -10.67 -0.53
CA SER A 85 3.55 -11.63 -1.56
C SER A 85 4.07 -13.03 -1.22
N GLY A 86 3.24 -13.82 -0.57
CA GLY A 86 3.63 -15.16 -0.09
C GLY A 86 4.74 -15.13 0.96
N ALA A 87 4.76 -14.10 1.81
CA ALA A 87 5.74 -13.97 2.89
C ALA A 87 5.33 -14.85 4.09
N ASN A 88 6.18 -15.82 4.44
CA ASN A 88 5.97 -16.70 5.59
C ASN A 88 7.09 -16.53 6.62
N ILE A 89 6.83 -15.74 7.66
CA ILE A 89 7.81 -15.40 8.69
C ILE A 89 7.33 -15.94 10.03
N ASP A 90 7.99 -16.98 10.52
CA ASP A 90 7.70 -17.60 11.82
C ASP A 90 8.90 -17.47 12.75
N VAL A 91 8.97 -16.37 13.48
CA VAL A 91 9.98 -16.09 14.51
C VAL A 91 9.43 -16.29 15.92
N SER A 92 8.42 -17.13 16.07
CA SER A 92 7.77 -17.41 17.36
C SER A 92 8.70 -17.96 18.43
N ASN A 93 9.81 -18.59 18.04
CA ASN A 93 10.85 -19.07 18.96
C ASN A 93 11.93 -18.01 19.27
N GLU A 94 11.84 -16.84 18.65
CA GLU A 94 12.75 -15.72 18.83
C GLU A 94 12.05 -14.60 19.63
N GLY A 95 12.79 -13.77 20.31
CA GLY A 95 12.23 -12.58 20.95
C GLY A 95 12.11 -11.40 19.97
N LYS A 96 11.41 -11.58 18.86
CA LYS A 96 11.32 -10.61 17.75
C LYS A 96 9.90 -10.52 17.18
N ALA A 97 9.61 -9.38 16.55
CA ALA A 97 8.46 -9.24 15.67
C ALA A 97 8.79 -9.78 14.26
N ALA A 98 7.85 -10.50 13.63
CA ALA A 98 8.01 -10.94 12.24
C ALA A 98 8.09 -9.75 11.29
N VAL A 99 7.16 -8.81 11.43
CA VAL A 99 7.18 -7.50 10.75
C VAL A 99 6.94 -6.42 11.78
N SER A 100 7.76 -5.38 11.80
CA SER A 100 7.60 -4.21 12.65
C SER A 100 7.58 -2.91 11.86
N THR A 101 6.73 -1.97 12.26
CA THR A 101 6.66 -0.61 11.69
C THR A 101 7.18 0.40 12.71
N ASN A 102 7.93 1.40 12.26
CA ASN A 102 8.55 2.42 13.12
C ASN A 102 8.55 3.81 12.48
N GLY A 103 8.91 4.82 13.26
CA GLY A 103 8.97 6.22 12.85
C GLY A 103 7.66 6.96 13.10
N GLU A 104 7.56 8.20 12.61
CA GLU A 104 6.39 9.06 12.82
C GLU A 104 5.45 9.10 11.60
N GLY A 105 5.86 8.53 10.47
CA GLY A 105 5.10 8.49 9.22
C GLY A 105 4.11 7.33 9.14
N ASN A 106 3.45 7.23 8.00
CA ASN A 106 2.48 6.19 7.71
C ASN A 106 3.13 4.95 7.08
N VAL A 107 2.50 3.80 7.28
CA VAL A 107 2.89 2.55 6.61
C VAL A 107 1.69 1.98 5.86
N SER A 108 1.89 1.61 4.62
CA SER A 108 0.90 0.94 3.78
C SER A 108 1.43 -0.44 3.35
N ILE A 109 0.66 -1.48 3.65
CA ILE A 109 0.95 -2.85 3.28
C ILE A 109 -0.12 -3.33 2.31
N GLU A 110 0.29 -3.68 1.11
CA GLU A 110 -0.53 -4.40 0.13
C GLU A 110 -0.35 -5.90 0.34
N LEU A 111 -1.43 -6.65 0.32
CA LEU A 111 -1.41 -8.10 0.42
C LEU A 111 -1.53 -8.72 -0.98
N ASP A 112 -0.69 -9.72 -1.26
CA ASP A 112 -0.76 -10.55 -2.45
C ASP A 112 -0.51 -12.00 -2.05
N GLY A 113 -1.43 -12.90 -2.41
CA GLY A 113 -1.39 -14.31 -2.02
C GLY A 113 -1.45 -14.54 -0.51
N GLU A 114 -1.00 -15.70 -0.07
CA GLU A 114 -1.07 -16.10 1.34
C GLU A 114 0.18 -15.66 2.12
N ASN A 115 -0.02 -14.83 3.14
CA ASN A 115 1.02 -14.32 4.03
C ASN A 115 0.82 -14.80 5.47
N THR A 116 1.89 -15.23 6.12
CA THR A 116 1.88 -15.67 7.52
C THR A 116 2.94 -14.95 8.32
N LEU A 117 2.54 -14.32 9.41
CA LEU A 117 3.42 -13.60 10.34
C LEU A 117 3.21 -14.14 11.75
N LYS A 118 4.21 -14.82 12.31
CA LYS A 118 4.20 -15.29 13.71
C LYS A 118 5.38 -14.71 14.46
N SER A 119 5.08 -13.97 15.49
CA SER A 119 6.07 -13.27 16.31
C SER A 119 6.36 -14.00 17.63
N GLY A 120 7.50 -13.70 18.18
CA GLY A 120 7.94 -14.23 19.45
C GLY A 120 7.35 -13.50 20.67
N TYR A 121 7.78 -13.93 21.84
CA TYR A 121 7.32 -13.42 23.12
C TYR A 121 7.30 -11.89 23.18
N ARG A 122 6.19 -11.31 23.60
CA ARG A 122 5.93 -9.87 23.74
C ARG A 122 5.83 -9.06 22.46
N HIS A 123 5.85 -9.67 21.29
CA HIS A 123 5.74 -8.99 20.00
C HIS A 123 4.41 -9.30 19.32
N ALA A 124 3.88 -8.31 18.61
CA ALA A 124 2.71 -8.51 17.77
C ALA A 124 3.08 -9.22 16.46
N GLY A 125 2.16 -9.98 15.88
CA GLY A 125 2.37 -10.66 14.59
C GLY A 125 2.77 -9.69 13.49
N LEU A 126 1.99 -8.60 13.33
CA LEU A 126 2.37 -7.39 12.64
C LEU A 126 2.44 -6.26 13.69
N GLU A 127 3.65 -5.88 14.06
CA GLU A 127 3.87 -4.97 15.18
C GLU A 127 3.90 -3.51 14.75
N LYS A 128 2.95 -2.73 15.26
CA LYS A 128 2.81 -1.32 14.99
C LYS A 128 3.45 -0.46 16.08
N ASN A 129 4.61 0.11 15.77
CA ASN A 129 5.32 1.06 16.64
C ASN A 129 5.42 2.46 16.03
N ASN A 130 4.99 2.65 14.77
CA ASN A 130 5.01 3.96 14.13
C ASN A 130 3.95 4.90 14.72
N GLY A 131 4.26 6.20 14.75
CA GLY A 131 3.33 7.23 15.23
C GLY A 131 2.19 7.55 14.26
N GLY A 132 2.40 7.33 12.96
CA GLY A 132 1.37 7.51 11.92
C GLY A 132 0.42 6.32 11.80
N GLY A 133 -0.37 6.29 10.74
CA GLY A 133 -1.31 5.21 10.43
C GLY A 133 -0.61 3.94 9.92
N LEU A 134 -1.27 2.80 10.13
CA LEU A 134 -0.98 1.53 9.45
C LEU A 134 -2.18 1.17 8.59
N THR A 135 -1.98 1.08 7.27
CA THR A 135 -3.00 0.62 6.33
C THR A 135 -2.65 -0.76 5.81
N ILE A 136 -3.61 -1.66 5.82
CA ILE A 136 -3.54 -2.98 5.18
C ILE A 136 -4.58 -2.99 4.06
N ALA A 137 -4.15 -3.22 2.84
CA ALA A 137 -4.97 -3.20 1.64
C ALA A 137 -4.79 -4.49 0.84
N ASP A 138 -5.75 -4.76 -0.04
CA ASP A 138 -5.73 -5.83 -1.02
C ASP A 138 -6.55 -5.34 -2.21
N GLN A 139 -5.86 -4.83 -3.23
CA GLN A 139 -6.50 -4.17 -4.37
C GLN A 139 -7.04 -5.17 -5.41
N ASP A 140 -6.45 -6.34 -5.50
CA ASP A 140 -6.81 -7.39 -6.46
C ASP A 140 -7.64 -8.53 -5.84
N GLU A 141 -7.98 -8.43 -4.55
CA GLU A 141 -8.83 -9.33 -3.78
C GLU A 141 -8.31 -10.79 -3.70
N ASN A 142 -6.99 -10.97 -3.80
CA ASN A 142 -6.34 -12.28 -3.69
C ASN A 142 -5.50 -12.43 -2.42
N GLY A 143 -5.37 -11.36 -1.63
CA GLY A 143 -4.50 -11.26 -0.49
C GLY A 143 -5.06 -11.87 0.79
N LYS A 144 -4.23 -12.62 1.49
CA LYS A 144 -4.53 -13.19 2.80
C LYS A 144 -3.39 -12.92 3.78
N LEU A 145 -3.74 -12.56 5.00
CA LEU A 145 -2.81 -12.36 6.10
C LEU A 145 -3.25 -13.17 7.32
N THR A 146 -2.37 -14.05 7.78
CA THR A 146 -2.50 -14.68 9.11
C THR A 146 -1.43 -14.09 10.03
N ALA A 147 -1.85 -13.27 11.00
CA ALA A 147 -0.97 -12.60 11.93
C ALA A 147 -1.19 -13.13 13.35
N THR A 148 -0.16 -13.74 13.92
CA THR A 148 -0.20 -14.32 15.26
C THR A 148 0.82 -13.64 16.16
N GLY A 149 0.34 -12.97 17.22
CA GLY A 149 1.21 -12.39 18.24
C GLY A 149 1.81 -13.45 19.17
N GLY A 150 2.94 -13.15 19.76
CA GLY A 150 3.50 -13.91 20.88
C GLY A 150 2.64 -13.74 22.15
N SER A 151 3.09 -14.30 23.27
CA SER A 151 2.26 -14.41 24.50
C SER A 151 1.57 -13.12 24.94
N ASP A 152 2.20 -11.97 24.77
CA ASP A 152 1.67 -10.70 25.24
C ASP A 152 1.50 -9.67 24.10
N GLY A 153 1.76 -10.05 22.87
CA GLY A 153 1.59 -9.20 21.70
C GLY A 153 0.20 -9.34 21.06
N ALA A 154 -0.29 -8.32 20.40
CA ALA A 154 -1.49 -8.40 19.58
C ALA A 154 -1.26 -9.28 18.32
N GLY A 155 -2.31 -9.75 17.66
CA GLY A 155 -2.20 -10.29 16.32
C GLY A 155 -1.67 -9.23 15.37
N ILE A 156 -2.35 -8.09 15.30
CA ILE A 156 -1.96 -6.88 14.58
C ILE A 156 -2.05 -5.70 15.54
N GLY A 157 -0.96 -4.96 15.74
CA GLY A 157 -0.97 -3.79 16.62
C GLY A 157 0.20 -3.74 17.58
N GLY A 158 -0.07 -3.49 18.85
CA GLY A 158 0.98 -3.31 19.87
C GLY A 158 1.66 -4.60 20.32
N GLY A 159 2.97 -4.52 20.56
CA GLY A 159 3.65 -5.50 21.42
C GLY A 159 3.25 -5.31 22.89
N PHE A 160 3.89 -6.02 23.83
CA PHE A 160 3.61 -5.93 25.26
C PHE A 160 3.61 -4.47 25.76
N LYS A 161 2.52 -4.03 26.37
CA LYS A 161 2.24 -2.65 26.79
C LYS A 161 2.26 -1.63 25.64
N GLY A 162 2.32 -2.08 24.40
CA GLY A 162 2.23 -1.24 23.22
C GLY A 162 0.77 -1.01 22.82
N ASN A 163 0.47 0.20 22.37
CA ASN A 163 -0.83 0.56 21.85
C ASN A 163 -0.95 0.17 20.37
N GLY A 164 -2.16 -0.23 19.94
CA GLY A 164 -2.49 -0.51 18.56
C GLY A 164 -3.56 0.45 18.06
N ASN A 165 -3.16 1.68 17.77
CA ASN A 165 -4.08 2.75 17.35
C ASN A 165 -3.87 3.09 15.88
N ASN A 166 -4.88 3.71 15.24
CA ASN A 166 -4.76 4.26 13.90
C ASN A 166 -4.44 3.15 12.86
N ILE A 167 -5.25 2.08 12.89
CA ILE A 167 -5.14 0.93 11.99
C ILE A 167 -6.33 0.93 11.03
N VAL A 168 -6.04 0.86 9.73
CA VAL A 168 -7.04 0.83 8.66
C VAL A 168 -6.88 -0.45 7.84
N ILE A 169 -7.95 -1.23 7.69
CA ILE A 169 -7.96 -2.45 6.86
C ILE A 169 -9.02 -2.26 5.78
N THR A 170 -8.60 -2.25 4.51
CA THR A 170 -9.48 -1.93 3.38
C THR A 170 -9.79 -3.13 2.48
N GLY A 171 -9.11 -4.25 2.65
CA GLY A 171 -9.28 -5.47 1.85
C GLY A 171 -8.58 -6.66 2.46
N GLY A 172 -8.66 -7.79 1.77
CA GLY A 172 -8.02 -9.06 2.12
C GLY A 172 -8.78 -9.91 3.14
N GLU A 173 -8.36 -11.17 3.21
CA GLU A 173 -8.75 -12.07 4.31
C GLU A 173 -7.71 -11.94 5.43
N VAL A 174 -8.09 -11.37 6.56
CA VAL A 174 -7.17 -11.10 7.68
C VAL A 174 -7.58 -11.91 8.91
N ASN A 175 -6.71 -12.84 9.30
CA ASN A 175 -6.84 -13.61 10.53
C ASN A 175 -5.85 -13.06 11.56
N ALA A 176 -6.34 -12.45 12.61
CA ALA A 176 -5.51 -11.81 13.64
C ALA A 176 -5.75 -12.43 15.02
N THR A 177 -4.72 -13.03 15.61
CA THR A 177 -4.80 -13.74 16.89
C THR A 177 -3.66 -13.35 17.82
N SER A 178 -3.93 -13.33 19.12
CA SER A 178 -2.92 -13.26 20.17
C SER A 178 -2.80 -14.60 20.92
N ASN A 179 -1.58 -15.00 21.25
CA ASN A 179 -1.35 -16.23 22.05
C ASN A 179 -1.37 -16.00 23.57
N GLY A 180 -1.60 -14.77 24.06
CA GLY A 180 -1.53 -14.47 25.50
C GLY A 180 -2.64 -13.53 25.92
N CYS A 181 -2.29 -12.33 26.33
CA CYS A 181 -3.23 -11.30 26.78
C CYS A 181 -3.37 -10.12 25.81
N GLY A 182 -2.78 -10.15 24.62
CA GLY A 182 -2.96 -9.13 23.59
C GLY A 182 -4.31 -9.22 22.90
N ALA A 183 -4.73 -8.15 22.23
CA ALA A 183 -5.90 -8.15 21.36
C ALA A 183 -5.64 -8.93 20.07
N GLY A 184 -6.68 -9.36 19.36
CA GLY A 184 -6.57 -9.81 17.98
C GLY A 184 -6.05 -8.66 17.10
N ILE A 185 -6.75 -7.52 17.11
CA ILE A 185 -6.31 -6.27 16.51
C ILE A 185 -6.39 -5.16 17.54
N GLY A 186 -5.28 -4.46 17.79
CA GLY A 186 -5.24 -3.37 18.76
C GLY A 186 -4.07 -3.45 19.72
N GLY A 187 -4.33 -3.25 21.03
CA GLY A 187 -3.28 -3.23 22.05
C GLY A 187 -2.65 -4.59 22.32
N GLY A 188 -1.34 -4.62 22.57
CA GLY A 188 -0.72 -5.75 23.25
C GLY A 188 -1.18 -5.83 24.70
N GLY A 189 -0.78 -6.88 25.44
CA GLY A 189 -1.16 -7.05 26.82
C GLY A 189 -0.83 -5.83 27.68
N GLY A 190 -1.85 -5.21 28.26
CA GLY A 190 -1.76 -3.95 29.00
C GLY A 190 -1.66 -2.70 28.14
N GLY A 191 -1.82 -2.81 26.83
CA GLY A 191 -1.89 -1.69 25.87
C GLY A 191 -3.33 -1.42 25.41
N ASP A 192 -3.54 -0.23 24.86
CA ASP A 192 -4.83 0.22 24.34
C ASP A 192 -4.90 0.04 22.83
N GLY A 193 -6.14 -0.20 22.33
CA GLY A 193 -6.49 -0.15 20.93
C GLY A 193 -7.54 0.92 20.68
N SER A 194 -7.35 1.77 19.68
CA SER A 194 -8.33 2.78 19.26
C SER A 194 -8.16 3.13 17.78
N ASP A 195 -9.11 3.90 17.26
CA ASP A 195 -9.06 4.43 15.90
C ASP A 195 -8.81 3.33 14.85
N ILE A 196 -9.61 2.25 14.93
CA ILE A 196 -9.56 1.10 14.04
C ILE A 196 -10.69 1.21 13.02
N THR A 197 -10.33 1.20 11.74
CA THR A 197 -11.28 1.27 10.62
C THR A 197 -11.20 -0.01 9.79
N VAL A 198 -12.35 -0.58 9.47
CA VAL A 198 -12.48 -1.71 8.56
C VAL A 198 -13.44 -1.34 7.44
N SER A 199 -12.97 -1.38 6.20
CA SER A 199 -13.74 -0.91 5.05
C SER A 199 -13.53 -1.78 3.82
N GLY A 200 -14.16 -1.42 2.69
CA GLY A 200 -14.05 -2.18 1.46
C GLY A 200 -14.60 -3.61 1.58
N ALA A 201 -13.95 -4.55 0.95
CA ALA A 201 -14.30 -5.98 0.97
C ALA A 201 -13.51 -6.77 2.03
N ALA A 202 -12.92 -6.10 3.03
CA ALA A 202 -12.11 -6.75 4.05
C ALA A 202 -12.90 -7.81 4.83
N LYS A 203 -12.32 -9.00 4.98
CA LYS A 203 -12.90 -10.12 5.74
C LYS A 203 -11.97 -10.46 6.88
N LEU A 204 -12.40 -10.18 8.10
CA LEU A 204 -11.59 -10.35 9.29
C LEU A 204 -12.11 -11.50 10.14
N LYS A 205 -11.17 -12.34 10.62
CA LYS A 205 -11.38 -13.22 11.77
C LYS A 205 -10.46 -12.72 12.89
N VAL A 206 -11.03 -12.33 14.02
CA VAL A 206 -10.27 -11.73 15.12
C VAL A 206 -10.48 -12.49 16.42
N GLN A 207 -9.40 -12.72 17.13
CA GLN A 207 -9.40 -13.43 18.41
C GLN A 207 -8.38 -12.82 19.36
N GLY A 208 -8.85 -12.30 20.49
CA GLY A 208 -7.98 -11.94 21.59
C GLY A 208 -7.36 -13.17 22.25
N GLY A 209 -6.24 -13.00 22.90
CA GLY A 209 -5.58 -14.08 23.61
C GLY A 209 -6.33 -14.49 24.88
N VAL A 210 -6.17 -15.74 25.31
CA VAL A 210 -6.89 -16.35 26.42
C VAL A 210 -6.55 -15.75 27.80
N GLY A 211 -5.36 -15.14 27.93
CA GLY A 211 -4.93 -14.49 29.14
C GLY A 211 -4.57 -15.42 30.31
N ASP A 212 -4.80 -16.72 30.21
CA ASP A 212 -4.55 -17.76 31.23
C ASP A 212 -4.82 -17.28 32.71
N TYR A 213 -3.75 -16.86 33.40
CA TYR A 213 -3.80 -16.28 34.76
C TYR A 213 -4.07 -14.77 34.77
N TYR A 214 -4.17 -14.14 33.59
CA TYR A 214 -4.30 -12.72 33.32
C TYR A 214 -5.67 -12.42 32.72
N GLY A 215 -5.90 -11.20 32.29
CA GLY A 215 -7.12 -10.86 31.55
C GLY A 215 -6.98 -11.24 30.07
N ALA A 216 -8.01 -11.82 29.50
CA ALA A 216 -8.07 -12.08 28.06
C ALA A 216 -7.98 -10.76 27.25
N GLY A 217 -7.40 -10.79 26.06
CA GLY A 217 -7.42 -9.66 25.13
C GLY A 217 -8.77 -9.53 24.41
N ALA A 218 -9.07 -8.34 23.90
CA ALA A 218 -10.22 -8.11 23.04
C ALA A 218 -10.03 -8.74 21.66
N GLY A 219 -11.10 -9.05 20.94
CA GLY A 219 -11.02 -9.37 19.52
C GLY A 219 -10.48 -8.19 18.73
N ILE A 220 -11.13 -7.02 18.88
CA ILE A 220 -10.63 -5.71 18.44
C ILE A 220 -10.69 -4.76 19.62
N GLY A 221 -9.57 -4.14 20.00
CA GLY A 221 -9.53 -3.20 21.12
C GLY A 221 -8.30 -3.34 22.00
N ASN A 222 -8.51 -3.33 23.31
CA ASN A 222 -7.42 -3.32 24.28
C ASN A 222 -6.89 -4.74 24.55
N GLY A 223 -5.61 -4.84 24.87
CA GLY A 223 -5.08 -6.04 25.50
C GLY A 223 -5.61 -6.21 26.93
N GLY A 224 -5.66 -7.45 27.40
CA GLY A 224 -5.95 -7.75 28.80
C GLY A 224 -4.77 -7.40 29.72
N SER A 225 -5.00 -7.43 31.02
CA SER A 225 -3.91 -7.23 31.99
C SER A 225 -2.92 -8.40 31.95
N CYS A 226 -1.64 -8.12 31.91
CA CYS A 226 -0.56 -9.10 31.95
C CYS A 226 0.33 -8.93 33.18
N ASP A 227 -0.19 -8.42 34.29
CA ASP A 227 0.56 -8.25 35.52
C ASP A 227 0.12 -9.32 36.54
N GLU A 228 1.06 -10.21 36.90
CA GLU A 228 0.83 -11.29 37.89
C GLU A 228 0.36 -10.79 39.26
N ARG A 229 0.50 -9.53 39.57
CA ARG A 229 0.08 -8.88 40.83
C ARG A 229 -1.23 -8.13 40.72
N ALA A 230 -1.78 -7.99 39.52
CA ALA A 230 -3.04 -7.29 39.27
C ALA A 230 -4.22 -8.28 39.28
N ILE A 231 -5.40 -7.76 39.57
CA ILE A 231 -6.64 -8.50 39.32
C ILE A 231 -6.75 -8.68 37.80
N PRO A 232 -7.03 -9.91 37.29
CA PRO A 232 -7.22 -10.11 35.85
C PRO A 232 -8.28 -9.16 35.30
N VAL A 233 -7.91 -8.34 34.31
CA VAL A 233 -8.82 -7.42 33.63
C VAL A 233 -8.83 -7.79 32.15
N THR A 234 -9.98 -8.22 31.65
CA THR A 234 -10.20 -8.47 30.25
C THR A 234 -10.09 -7.17 29.46
N GLY A 235 -9.42 -7.20 28.33
CA GLY A 235 -9.28 -6.07 27.41
C GLY A 235 -10.65 -5.60 26.93
N ALA A 236 -10.87 -4.30 26.94
CA ALA A 236 -12.13 -3.73 26.49
C ALA A 236 -12.23 -3.82 24.96
N GLU A 237 -13.36 -4.33 24.48
CA GLU A 237 -13.70 -4.28 23.05
C GLU A 237 -13.86 -2.82 22.60
N VAL A 238 -13.31 -2.52 21.43
CA VAL A 238 -13.50 -1.26 20.72
C VAL A 238 -14.34 -1.54 19.48
N VAL A 239 -15.36 -0.74 19.25
CA VAL A 239 -16.16 -0.82 18.04
C VAL A 239 -15.38 -0.15 16.91
N PRO A 240 -14.92 -0.89 15.90
CA PRO A 240 -14.22 -0.27 14.76
C PRO A 240 -15.21 0.56 13.93
N ASP A 241 -14.68 1.56 13.22
CA ASP A 241 -15.44 2.24 12.18
C ASP A 241 -15.61 1.29 10.98
N THR A 242 -16.86 0.90 10.73
CA THR A 242 -17.25 0.03 9.61
C THR A 242 -18.16 0.75 8.62
N SER A 243 -18.22 2.08 8.67
CA SER A 243 -19.08 2.88 7.79
C SER A 243 -18.75 2.70 6.31
N GLY A 244 -17.50 2.34 5.99
CA GLY A 244 -17.05 2.02 4.64
C GLY A 244 -17.07 0.53 4.28
N LEU A 245 -17.56 -0.36 5.15
CA LEU A 245 -17.54 -1.80 4.90
C LEU A 245 -18.63 -2.20 3.90
N THR A 246 -18.22 -2.85 2.80
CA THR A 246 -19.15 -3.29 1.74
C THR A 246 -19.84 -4.61 2.12
N THR A 247 -20.88 -4.98 1.39
CA THR A 247 -21.61 -6.26 1.62
C THR A 247 -20.76 -7.51 1.40
N ASN A 248 -19.58 -7.39 0.77
CA ASN A 248 -18.60 -8.45 0.63
C ASN A 248 -17.64 -8.53 1.82
N GLY A 249 -17.64 -7.52 2.70
CA GLY A 249 -16.79 -7.46 3.87
C GLY A 249 -17.49 -7.95 5.12
N SER A 250 -16.71 -8.48 6.07
CA SER A 250 -17.21 -8.98 7.37
C SER A 250 -16.14 -8.93 8.46
N ILE A 251 -16.58 -8.90 9.71
CA ILE A 251 -15.73 -9.10 10.88
C ILE A 251 -16.35 -10.20 11.72
N GLU A 252 -15.64 -11.28 11.92
CA GLU A 252 -15.99 -12.39 12.79
C GLU A 252 -15.15 -12.35 14.06
N TYR A 253 -15.81 -12.29 15.20
CA TYR A 253 -15.16 -12.27 16.52
C TYR A 253 -15.26 -13.65 17.14
N TYR A 254 -14.14 -14.21 17.54
CA TYR A 254 -14.05 -15.52 18.16
C TYR A 254 -13.70 -15.41 19.63
N ALA A 255 -14.27 -16.30 20.45
CA ALA A 255 -13.90 -16.41 21.85
C ALA A 255 -12.40 -16.71 22.00
N PRO A 256 -11.73 -16.19 23.02
CA PRO A 256 -10.36 -16.57 23.32
C PRO A 256 -10.19 -18.10 23.43
N GLY A 257 -9.26 -18.65 22.66
CA GLY A 257 -8.98 -20.09 22.61
C GLY A 257 -9.90 -20.93 21.70
N ALA A 258 -10.88 -20.33 21.02
CA ALA A 258 -11.68 -21.01 20.02
C ALA A 258 -10.85 -21.41 18.79
N ASP A 259 -11.24 -22.51 18.14
CA ASP A 259 -10.69 -22.89 16.85
C ASP A 259 -11.46 -22.16 15.73
N MET A 260 -10.87 -21.10 15.19
CA MET A 260 -11.52 -20.25 14.18
C MET A 260 -11.90 -20.97 12.87
N GLU A 261 -11.43 -22.20 12.65
CA GLU A 261 -11.81 -22.99 11.47
C GLU A 261 -12.98 -23.96 11.76
N LYS A 262 -13.26 -24.27 13.04
CA LYS A 262 -14.29 -25.25 13.44
C LYS A 262 -15.40 -24.64 14.27
N ASP A 263 -15.07 -23.66 15.08
CA ASP A 263 -16.03 -23.03 15.99
C ASP A 263 -16.79 -21.91 15.28
N LYS A 264 -17.93 -21.57 15.84
CA LYS A 264 -18.71 -20.43 15.34
C LYS A 264 -18.23 -19.14 16.00
N PRO A 265 -18.20 -18.03 15.26
CA PRO A 265 -17.93 -16.73 15.86
C PRO A 265 -19.00 -16.37 16.89
N GLU A 266 -18.61 -15.72 17.98
CA GLU A 266 -19.54 -15.18 18.98
C GLU A 266 -20.35 -14.02 18.44
N LYS A 267 -19.73 -13.23 17.55
CA LYS A 267 -20.32 -12.06 16.93
C LYS A 267 -19.83 -11.93 15.49
N THR A 268 -20.71 -11.54 14.61
CA THR A 268 -20.36 -11.20 13.22
C THR A 268 -20.92 -9.82 12.88
N THR A 269 -20.07 -8.97 12.34
CA THR A 269 -20.46 -7.70 11.69
C THR A 269 -20.34 -7.90 10.20
N VAL A 270 -21.39 -7.58 9.44
CA VAL A 270 -21.36 -7.59 7.97
C VAL A 270 -21.52 -6.18 7.46
N GLY A 271 -20.88 -5.91 6.32
CA GLY A 271 -20.99 -4.60 5.70
C GLY A 271 -22.40 -4.34 5.15
N THR A 272 -22.76 -3.08 5.08
CA THR A 272 -24.09 -2.64 4.66
C THR A 272 -24.06 -1.82 3.38
N LEU A 273 -22.90 -1.28 3.01
CA LEU A 273 -22.72 -0.58 1.75
C LEU A 273 -22.74 -1.60 0.60
N PRO A 274 -23.39 -1.29 -0.54
CA PRO A 274 -23.23 -2.14 -1.71
C PRO A 274 -21.75 -2.23 -2.06
N PRO A 275 -21.28 -3.38 -2.61
CA PRO A 275 -19.94 -3.50 -3.13
C PRO A 275 -19.71 -2.30 -4.05
N GLN A 276 -18.59 -1.61 -3.88
CA GLN A 276 -18.19 -0.64 -4.89
C GLN A 276 -18.02 -1.47 -6.17
N GLU A 277 -18.83 -1.20 -7.19
CA GLU A 277 -18.62 -1.82 -8.48
C GLU A 277 -17.18 -1.53 -8.87
N LYS A 278 -16.37 -2.59 -8.98
CA LYS A 278 -15.11 -2.48 -9.73
C LYS A 278 -15.51 -1.83 -11.04
N PRO A 279 -14.80 -0.79 -11.51
CA PRO A 279 -15.02 -0.32 -12.87
C PRO A 279 -15.05 -1.57 -13.74
N VAL A 280 -16.18 -1.81 -14.43
CA VAL A 280 -16.33 -3.00 -15.30
C VAL A 280 -15.18 -2.93 -16.26
N GLU A 281 -14.17 -3.77 -16.06
CA GLU A 281 -13.15 -3.98 -17.09
C GLU A 281 -13.94 -4.38 -18.34
N PRO A 282 -13.74 -3.68 -19.47
CA PRO A 282 -14.38 -4.09 -20.71
C PRO A 282 -14.00 -5.56 -20.91
N ILE A 283 -15.00 -6.44 -21.13
CA ILE A 283 -14.80 -7.86 -21.42
C ILE A 283 -13.80 -7.95 -22.55
N GLU A 284 -12.56 -8.29 -22.22
CA GLU A 284 -11.48 -8.48 -23.16
C GLU A 284 -11.80 -9.73 -23.98
N PRO A 285 -11.85 -9.68 -25.32
CA PRO A 285 -11.91 -10.89 -26.11
C PRO A 285 -10.63 -11.67 -25.85
N GLU A 286 -10.76 -12.96 -25.52
CA GLU A 286 -9.64 -13.87 -25.28
C GLU A 286 -8.55 -13.73 -26.35
N GLN A 287 -7.41 -13.18 -25.94
CA GLN A 287 -6.18 -13.20 -26.71
C GLN A 287 -5.30 -14.37 -26.25
N PRO A 288 -4.53 -15.00 -27.18
CA PRO A 288 -3.74 -16.20 -26.86
C PRO A 288 -2.67 -15.91 -25.81
N GLU A 289 -2.47 -16.87 -24.92
CA GLU A 289 -1.41 -16.90 -23.92
C GLU A 289 -0.03 -16.78 -24.58
N ALA A 290 0.51 -15.56 -24.60
CA ALA A 290 1.96 -15.32 -24.64
C ALA A 290 2.20 -13.87 -24.20
N GLU A 291 3.07 -13.72 -23.18
CA GLU A 291 3.58 -12.45 -22.63
C GLU A 291 2.77 -11.82 -21.48
N ARG A 292 2.70 -12.51 -20.33
CA ARG A 292 2.56 -11.85 -19.03
C ARG A 292 3.94 -11.54 -18.48
N GLY A 293 4.34 -10.30 -18.70
CA GLY A 293 5.54 -9.72 -18.09
C GLY A 293 5.48 -8.22 -18.22
N MET A 294 5.40 -7.56 -17.06
CA MET A 294 5.76 -6.17 -16.79
C MET A 294 4.83 -5.05 -17.26
N ASP A 295 4.46 -4.21 -16.27
CA ASP A 295 3.98 -2.82 -16.35
C ASP A 295 2.57 -2.61 -16.92
N ALA A 296 1.59 -2.46 -16.04
CA ALA A 296 0.36 -1.76 -16.40
C ALA A 296 0.74 -0.36 -16.91
N PRO A 297 0.39 0.00 -18.17
CA PRO A 297 0.82 1.26 -18.74
C PRO A 297 0.25 2.44 -17.94
N LEU A 298 1.10 3.44 -17.64
CA LEU A 298 0.73 4.65 -16.88
C LEU A 298 -0.44 5.41 -17.51
N TYR A 299 -0.68 5.19 -18.79
CA TYR A 299 -1.83 5.64 -19.59
C TYR A 299 -2.03 4.67 -20.76
N ARG A 300 -3.21 4.69 -21.33
CA ARG A 300 -3.63 3.85 -22.44
C ARG A 300 -4.26 4.70 -23.55
N VAL A 301 -4.06 4.31 -24.80
CA VAL A 301 -4.66 4.97 -25.97
C VAL A 301 -5.53 3.96 -26.71
N THR A 302 -6.81 4.25 -26.82
CA THR A 302 -7.80 3.33 -27.40
C THR A 302 -8.64 4.00 -28.47
N ALA A 303 -9.23 3.20 -29.37
CA ALA A 303 -10.32 3.59 -30.25
C ALA A 303 -11.66 3.69 -29.47
N LYS A 304 -12.74 4.07 -30.15
CA LYS A 304 -14.08 4.20 -29.55
C LYS A 304 -14.65 2.87 -29.04
N ASP A 305 -14.27 1.77 -29.66
CA ASP A 305 -14.68 0.41 -29.28
C ASP A 305 -13.84 -0.17 -28.11
N GLY A 306 -12.93 0.61 -27.54
CA GLY A 306 -12.07 0.22 -26.41
C GLY A 306 -10.80 -0.55 -26.81
N LYS A 307 -10.60 -0.87 -28.09
CA LYS A 307 -9.36 -1.54 -28.55
C LYS A 307 -8.19 -0.60 -28.54
N ASP A 308 -7.02 -1.13 -28.16
CA ASP A 308 -5.77 -0.40 -28.23
C ASP A 308 -5.44 0.00 -29.67
N ILE A 309 -4.96 1.21 -29.84
CA ILE A 309 -4.48 1.72 -31.11
C ILE A 309 -3.01 2.13 -31.01
N ALA A 310 -2.28 1.99 -32.13
CA ALA A 310 -0.88 2.34 -32.17
C ALA A 310 -0.69 3.85 -31.97
N TYR A 311 0.26 4.22 -31.14
CA TYR A 311 0.64 5.60 -30.88
C TYR A 311 2.15 5.74 -30.74
N THR A 312 2.65 6.95 -30.86
CA THR A 312 4.02 7.29 -30.49
C THR A 312 4.01 8.19 -29.27
N ALA A 313 4.97 7.98 -28.37
CA ALA A 313 5.16 8.81 -27.18
C ALA A 313 6.60 9.32 -27.16
N GLU A 314 6.76 10.65 -27.06
CA GLU A 314 8.06 11.30 -26.99
C GLU A 314 8.09 12.28 -25.83
N GLN A 315 9.07 12.14 -24.94
CA GLN A 315 9.30 13.11 -23.87
C GLN A 315 10.44 14.07 -24.26
N LYS A 316 10.14 15.36 -24.25
CA LYS A 316 11.14 16.44 -24.43
C LYS A 316 11.10 17.35 -23.20
N GLY A 317 12.14 17.30 -22.38
CA GLY A 317 12.15 17.99 -21.10
C GLY A 317 11.00 17.51 -20.20
N SER A 318 10.17 18.43 -19.74
CA SER A 318 9.01 18.13 -18.89
C SER A 318 7.70 17.90 -19.68
N VAL A 319 7.75 17.78 -21.00
CA VAL A 319 6.57 17.59 -21.85
C VAL A 319 6.56 16.20 -22.45
N LEU A 320 5.52 15.41 -22.16
CA LEU A 320 5.24 14.13 -22.82
C LEU A 320 4.22 14.36 -23.95
N THR A 321 4.60 14.07 -25.18
CA THR A 321 3.71 14.16 -26.36
C THR A 321 3.30 12.75 -26.78
N VAL A 322 1.99 12.48 -26.80
CA VAL A 322 1.38 11.24 -27.26
C VAL A 322 0.68 11.53 -28.59
N THR A 323 1.11 10.90 -29.68
CA THR A 323 0.60 11.14 -31.04
C THR A 323 -0.03 9.88 -31.62
N VAL A 324 -1.22 10.05 -32.19
CA VAL A 324 -2.03 8.98 -32.82
C VAL A 324 -2.38 9.39 -34.25
N ASP A 325 -2.22 8.46 -35.21
CA ASP A 325 -2.55 8.68 -36.62
C ASP A 325 -4.01 8.31 -36.94
N GLU A 326 -4.96 8.78 -36.08
CA GLU A 326 -6.38 8.58 -36.21
C GLU A 326 -7.12 9.89 -35.91
N ASP A 327 -8.35 10.05 -36.44
CA ASP A 327 -9.21 11.19 -36.14
C ASP A 327 -9.92 11.03 -34.77
N LEU A 328 -10.22 9.79 -34.38
CA LEU A 328 -10.82 9.46 -33.11
C LEU A 328 -9.88 8.63 -32.26
N ALA A 329 -9.51 9.15 -31.11
CA ALA A 329 -8.71 8.44 -30.12
C ALA A 329 -9.04 8.91 -28.70
N ILE A 330 -8.82 8.01 -27.75
CA ILE A 330 -9.11 8.21 -26.33
C ILE A 330 -7.83 7.93 -25.54
N LEU A 331 -7.35 8.94 -24.82
CA LEU A 331 -6.26 8.81 -23.86
C LEU A 331 -6.88 8.65 -22.46
N THR A 332 -6.61 7.54 -21.81
CA THR A 332 -7.07 7.23 -20.46
C THR A 332 -5.93 6.90 -19.53
N GLY A 333 -6.13 7.14 -18.24
CA GLY A 333 -5.21 6.73 -17.20
C GLY A 333 -5.78 7.03 -15.82
N ARG A 334 -5.09 6.63 -14.79
CA ARG A 334 -5.45 6.95 -13.39
C ARG A 334 -4.58 8.10 -12.87
N LEU A 335 -5.07 8.81 -11.85
CA LEU A 335 -4.29 9.87 -11.20
C LEU A 335 -3.03 9.33 -10.51
N SER A 336 -3.02 8.05 -10.12
CA SER A 336 -1.80 7.38 -9.68
C SER A 336 -0.73 7.34 -10.77
N GLY A 337 -1.10 6.97 -12.02
CA GLY A 337 -0.21 7.01 -13.17
C GLY A 337 0.29 8.45 -13.48
N ILE A 338 -0.58 9.46 -13.30
CA ILE A 338 -0.19 10.87 -13.44
C ILE A 338 0.85 11.27 -12.38
N ARG A 339 0.73 10.79 -11.13
CA ARG A 339 1.75 11.00 -10.10
C ARG A 339 3.08 10.37 -10.47
N THR A 340 3.05 9.15 -11.01
CA THR A 340 4.26 8.47 -11.49
C THR A 340 4.93 9.24 -12.62
N LEU A 341 4.17 9.69 -13.62
CA LEU A 341 4.70 10.53 -14.71
C LEU A 341 5.30 11.83 -14.18
N LYS A 342 4.66 12.45 -13.19
CA LYS A 342 5.19 13.67 -12.55
C LYS A 342 6.51 13.38 -11.80
N ALA A 343 6.60 12.26 -11.11
CA ALA A 343 7.84 11.81 -10.47
C ALA A 343 8.96 11.52 -11.49
N GLN A 344 8.61 11.15 -12.72
CA GLN A 344 9.53 10.97 -13.84
C GLN A 344 9.90 12.31 -14.53
N GLY A 345 9.49 13.45 -13.96
CA GLY A 345 9.82 14.78 -14.49
C GLY A 345 8.87 15.28 -15.59
N VAL A 346 7.73 14.61 -15.82
CA VAL A 346 6.70 15.09 -16.71
C VAL A 346 5.82 16.10 -15.99
N GLU A 347 5.68 17.31 -16.51
CA GLU A 347 4.78 18.34 -15.99
C GLU A 347 3.56 18.56 -16.87
N LYS A 348 3.67 18.25 -18.16
CA LYS A 348 2.65 18.50 -19.17
C LYS A 348 2.49 17.28 -20.07
N ILE A 349 1.25 16.86 -20.34
CA ILE A 349 0.93 15.91 -21.41
C ILE A 349 0.29 16.67 -22.57
N VAL A 350 0.76 16.36 -23.79
CA VAL A 350 0.18 16.81 -25.05
C VAL A 350 -0.35 15.60 -25.79
N PHE A 351 -1.66 15.57 -26.10
CA PHE A 351 -2.29 14.51 -26.86
C PHE A 351 -2.67 15.03 -28.24
N VAL A 352 -2.20 14.35 -29.27
CA VAL A 352 -2.33 14.78 -30.68
C VAL A 352 -2.99 13.67 -31.50
N THR A 353 -4.05 14.04 -32.24
CA THR A 353 -4.70 13.21 -33.24
C THR A 353 -4.70 13.95 -34.58
N LYS A 354 -5.18 13.35 -35.69
CA LYS A 354 -5.27 14.04 -36.98
C LYS A 354 -6.14 15.31 -36.91
N GLY A 355 -7.21 15.29 -36.11
CA GLY A 355 -8.22 16.36 -36.05
C GLY A 355 -8.01 17.37 -34.93
N ALA A 356 -7.28 17.03 -33.89
CA ALA A 356 -7.17 17.85 -32.67
C ALA A 356 -5.83 17.69 -31.97
N ALA A 357 -5.45 18.72 -31.20
CA ALA A 357 -4.35 18.65 -30.23
C ALA A 357 -4.81 19.30 -28.91
N SER A 358 -4.56 18.63 -27.79
CA SER A 358 -4.92 19.11 -26.45
C SER A 358 -3.74 18.89 -25.50
N ALA A 359 -3.64 19.75 -24.51
CA ALA A 359 -2.62 19.60 -23.47
C ALA A 359 -3.22 19.87 -22.09
N PHE A 360 -2.67 19.24 -21.08
CA PHE A 360 -3.00 19.52 -19.68
C PHE A 360 -1.75 19.41 -18.77
N LEU A 361 -1.77 20.22 -17.71
CA LEU A 361 -0.74 20.14 -16.67
C LEU A 361 -1.10 19.03 -15.67
N LEU A 362 -0.10 18.24 -15.31
CA LEU A 362 -0.28 17.15 -14.34
C LEU A 362 -0.67 17.69 -12.95
N SER A 363 -0.13 18.85 -12.56
CA SER A 363 -0.49 19.55 -11.32
C SER A 363 -1.96 19.91 -11.25
N ASP A 364 -2.51 20.43 -12.37
CA ASP A 364 -3.91 20.89 -12.41
C ASP A 364 -4.87 19.72 -12.31
N LEU A 365 -4.53 18.60 -12.94
CA LEU A 365 -5.30 17.38 -12.87
C LEU A 365 -5.26 16.74 -11.47
N LEU A 366 -4.07 16.68 -10.85
CA LEU A 366 -3.88 16.14 -9.50
C LEU A 366 -4.54 16.99 -8.41
N GLY A 367 -4.70 18.30 -8.64
CA GLY A 367 -5.41 19.20 -7.72
C GLY A 367 -6.94 19.09 -7.75
N LYS A 368 -7.52 18.33 -8.69
CA LYS A 368 -8.97 18.26 -8.91
C LYS A 368 -9.60 16.91 -8.61
N GLY A 369 -8.80 15.86 -8.36
CA GLY A 369 -9.31 14.52 -8.15
C GLY A 369 -8.53 13.71 -7.12
N GLU A 370 -9.11 12.59 -6.68
CA GLU A 370 -8.53 11.67 -5.73
C GLU A 370 -7.61 10.63 -6.40
N SER A 371 -6.75 9.95 -5.61
CA SER A 371 -5.66 9.11 -6.13
C SER A 371 -6.10 7.99 -7.07
N GLY A 372 -7.26 7.39 -6.83
CA GLY A 372 -7.81 6.28 -7.60
C GLY A 372 -8.62 6.69 -8.82
N GLU A 373 -8.97 7.98 -8.98
CA GLU A 373 -9.83 8.43 -10.08
C GLU A 373 -9.14 8.29 -11.44
N ALA A 374 -9.93 7.83 -12.42
CA ALA A 374 -9.51 7.75 -13.80
C ALA A 374 -9.80 9.06 -14.54
N TYR A 375 -8.92 9.46 -15.42
CA TYR A 375 -9.18 10.52 -16.39
C TYR A 375 -9.36 9.93 -17.80
N ARG A 376 -10.14 10.62 -18.61
CA ARG A 376 -10.40 10.27 -20.00
C ARG A 376 -10.44 11.52 -20.87
N LEU A 377 -9.50 11.63 -21.80
CA LEU A 377 -9.46 12.67 -22.82
C LEU A 377 -9.83 12.04 -24.17
N THR A 378 -10.91 12.46 -24.75
CA THR A 378 -11.41 11.95 -26.04
C THR A 378 -11.28 13.04 -27.11
N HIS A 379 -10.63 12.71 -28.22
CA HIS A 379 -10.69 13.44 -29.46
C HIS A 379 -11.61 12.70 -30.43
N ASP A 380 -12.59 13.39 -31.00
CA ASP A 380 -13.49 12.87 -32.04
C ASP A 380 -13.53 13.92 -33.17
N GLY A 381 -12.61 13.82 -34.11
CA GLY A 381 -12.31 14.86 -35.07
C GLY A 381 -11.85 16.15 -34.36
N LYS A 382 -12.64 17.23 -34.50
CA LYS A 382 -12.37 18.52 -33.82
C LYS A 382 -13.00 18.61 -32.43
N ALA A 383 -13.87 17.67 -32.07
CA ALA A 383 -14.50 17.66 -30.75
C ALA A 383 -13.55 17.08 -29.69
N VAL A 384 -13.46 17.76 -28.57
CA VAL A 384 -12.64 17.35 -27.44
C VAL A 384 -13.50 17.28 -26.19
N THR A 385 -13.45 16.15 -25.49
CA THR A 385 -14.12 15.98 -24.18
C THR A 385 -13.14 15.47 -23.15
N PHE A 386 -13.30 15.90 -21.91
CA PHE A 386 -12.51 15.45 -20.77
C PHE A 386 -13.42 15.05 -19.61
N THR A 387 -13.15 13.90 -19.03
CA THR A 387 -13.81 13.46 -17.80
C THR A 387 -12.78 13.11 -16.74
N LEU A 388 -13.12 13.38 -15.47
CA LEU A 388 -12.37 12.96 -14.30
C LEU A 388 -13.38 12.24 -13.39
N GLY A 389 -13.14 10.95 -13.13
CA GLY A 389 -14.12 10.06 -12.54
C GLY A 389 -15.37 10.00 -13.46
N GLU A 390 -16.54 10.00 -12.86
CA GLU A 390 -17.84 10.00 -13.58
C GLU A 390 -18.30 11.39 -14.03
N LYS A 391 -17.59 12.44 -13.67
CA LYS A 391 -17.99 13.83 -13.93
C LYS A 391 -17.40 14.34 -15.24
N MET A 392 -18.25 14.82 -16.15
CA MET A 392 -17.79 15.68 -17.24
C MET A 392 -17.24 16.97 -16.65
N THR A 393 -15.97 17.21 -16.90
CA THR A 393 -15.30 18.42 -16.43
C THR A 393 -15.26 19.43 -17.57
N ASP A 394 -15.45 20.72 -17.22
CA ASP A 394 -15.27 21.79 -18.19
C ASP A 394 -13.84 21.73 -18.77
N VAL A 395 -13.75 21.39 -20.05
CA VAL A 395 -12.48 21.28 -20.78
C VAL A 395 -11.63 22.53 -20.67
N SER A 396 -12.26 23.71 -20.61
CA SER A 396 -11.55 25.00 -20.48
C SER A 396 -10.84 25.18 -19.14
N ALA A 397 -11.25 24.42 -18.12
CA ALA A 397 -10.66 24.47 -16.79
C ALA A 397 -9.44 23.53 -16.59
N ILE A 398 -9.21 22.61 -17.54
CA ILE A 398 -8.12 21.63 -17.47
C ILE A 398 -7.20 21.72 -18.68
N LEU A 399 -7.79 21.84 -19.90
CA LEU A 399 -7.00 21.84 -21.12
C LEU A 399 -6.36 23.20 -21.40
N THR A 400 -5.07 23.18 -21.68
CA THR A 400 -4.32 24.33 -22.15
C THR A 400 -4.06 24.19 -23.66
N LYS A 401 -3.62 25.26 -24.30
CA LYS A 401 -3.13 25.15 -25.68
C LYS A 401 -1.88 24.25 -25.71
N PRO A 402 -1.74 23.42 -26.75
CA PRO A 402 -0.59 22.52 -26.91
C PRO A 402 0.77 23.22 -26.89
#